data_7256be7af94334db7a772b8a0ad0bb96
#
_entry.id   7256be7af94334db7a772b8a0ad0bb96
#
_cell.length_a   1.000
_cell.length_b   1.000
_cell.length_c   1.000
_cell.angle_alpha   90.00
_cell.angle_beta   90.00
_cell.angle_gamma   90.00
#
_symmetry.space_group_name_H-M   'P 1'
#
loop_
_entity.id
_entity.type
_entity.pdbx_description
1 polymer ?
#
loop_
_entity_poly.entity_id
_entity_poly.type
_entity_poly.pdbx_seq_one_letter_code
_entity_poly.pdbx_strand_id
1 'polypeptide(L)'
;GGRERLEKVELYPFRRLVEAGVLSIMTGHLIVPALDPTAGRPATLSPVILTGLLRNEMGFKGLIVTDAMDMGAITTLLPAGEAAVRAVEAGVDMVLLPLQPQEAARALIEAVRSGRIPLHRINSSVRRILNIKARLGLHRQNLVPLERLPEIIGSPDNRRWATRAFEDSLTLVRNEGPVLPLADDRRKIAVLSLSSDEDDYFAGRTFIQEVVKRRPDTAFSYADARTCAAEIQASLEKARQADAVAVALFSNLRDKKGTVGLNPAHVQAVKDLAAVQKNMVVLSFGSPYFLQEFPEIPCYLCAYKASSESQQVAARALFGEIDLKGRLPISLPGFYERGHGLQLLAKPGPGAMDEEEHF
;
A
#
# COMPACT_ATOMS: atom_id res chain seq x y z
N GLY A 1 3.07 -1.08 -24.48
CA GLY A 1 2.17 -1.95 -25.25
C GLY A 1 1.40 -1.15 -26.29
N GLY A 2 0.91 -1.81 -27.34
CA GLY A 2 0.09 -1.16 -28.37
C GLY A 2 -1.30 -0.75 -27.86
N ARG A 3 -2.02 0.07 -28.63
CA ARG A 3 -3.36 0.58 -28.29
C ARG A 3 -4.34 -0.56 -27.97
N GLU A 4 -4.30 -1.66 -28.71
CA GLU A 4 -5.19 -2.81 -28.51
C GLU A 4 -5.04 -3.42 -27.09
N ARG A 5 -3.81 -3.55 -26.60
CA ARG A 5 -3.57 -4.01 -25.24
C ARG A 5 -4.10 -3.03 -24.21
N LEU A 6 -3.84 -1.71 -24.40
CA LEU A 6 -4.35 -0.67 -23.51
C LEU A 6 -5.88 -0.72 -23.40
N GLU A 7 -6.59 -0.91 -24.52
CA GLU A 7 -8.06 -1.03 -24.53
C GLU A 7 -8.56 -2.25 -23.74
N LYS A 8 -7.86 -3.38 -23.85
CA LYS A 8 -8.28 -4.63 -23.18
C LYS A 8 -7.92 -4.68 -21.69
N VAL A 9 -6.89 -3.95 -21.25
CA VAL A 9 -6.35 -4.07 -19.90
C VAL A 9 -6.46 -2.76 -19.14
N GLU A 10 -5.70 -1.73 -19.55
CA GLU A 10 -5.56 -0.51 -18.76
C GLU A 10 -6.77 0.42 -18.87
N LEU A 11 -7.37 0.55 -20.07
CA LEU A 11 -8.52 1.43 -20.30
C LEU A 11 -9.86 0.76 -19.98
N TYR A 12 -9.91 -0.57 -19.93
CA TYR A 12 -11.14 -1.31 -19.65
C TYR A 12 -11.80 -0.88 -18.31
N PRO A 13 -11.11 -0.81 -17.16
CA PRO A 13 -11.73 -0.36 -15.93
C PRO A 13 -12.21 1.09 -16.00
N PHE A 14 -11.52 1.97 -16.71
CA PHE A 14 -11.98 3.36 -16.88
C PHE A 14 -13.28 3.44 -17.67
N ARG A 15 -13.43 2.67 -18.75
CA ARG A 15 -14.70 2.60 -19.51
C ARG A 15 -15.84 2.13 -18.63
N ARG A 16 -15.64 1.06 -17.87
CA ARG A 16 -16.65 0.53 -16.93
C ARG A 16 -17.03 1.53 -15.83
N LEU A 17 -16.06 2.27 -15.30
CA LEU A 17 -16.31 3.30 -14.30
C LEU A 17 -17.03 4.51 -14.89
N VAL A 18 -16.72 4.91 -16.12
CA VAL A 18 -17.43 5.99 -16.81
C VAL A 18 -18.89 5.59 -17.06
N GLU A 19 -19.14 4.37 -17.55
CA GLU A 19 -20.49 3.79 -17.71
C GLU A 19 -21.26 3.75 -16.39
N ALA A 20 -20.59 3.42 -15.28
CA ALA A 20 -21.18 3.41 -13.95
C ALA A 20 -21.38 4.82 -13.33
N GLY A 21 -20.97 5.89 -14.03
CA GLY A 21 -21.20 7.28 -13.61
C GLY A 21 -20.21 7.79 -12.56
N VAL A 22 -18.95 7.37 -12.62
CA VAL A 22 -17.89 7.90 -11.73
C VAL A 22 -17.82 9.43 -11.82
N LEU A 23 -17.67 10.10 -10.67
CA LEU A 23 -17.74 11.55 -10.58
C LEU A 23 -16.45 12.28 -10.92
N SER A 24 -15.30 11.64 -10.70
CA SER A 24 -13.99 12.22 -10.93
C SER A 24 -13.00 11.16 -11.41
N ILE A 25 -12.11 11.57 -12.31
CA ILE A 25 -10.97 10.77 -12.78
C ILE A 25 -9.71 11.62 -12.60
N MET A 26 -8.71 11.08 -11.93
CA MET A 26 -7.39 11.68 -11.79
C MET A 26 -6.50 11.24 -12.96
N THR A 27 -5.76 12.18 -13.54
CA THR A 27 -4.80 11.87 -14.60
C THR A 27 -3.48 11.38 -13.99
N GLY A 28 -2.64 10.71 -14.79
CA GLY A 28 -1.27 10.37 -14.40
C GLY A 28 -0.25 11.10 -15.27
N HIS A 29 0.93 11.42 -14.72
CA HIS A 29 2.04 12.02 -15.45
C HIS A 29 2.82 11.00 -16.28
N LEU A 30 2.07 10.12 -16.98
CA LEU A 30 2.61 9.01 -17.76
C LEU A 30 2.72 9.39 -19.24
N ILE A 31 3.82 9.02 -19.87
CA ILE A 31 3.99 9.13 -21.33
C ILE A 31 3.43 7.85 -21.95
N VAL A 32 2.40 7.98 -22.79
CA VAL A 32 1.71 6.85 -23.43
C VAL A 32 1.73 7.02 -24.96
N PRO A 33 2.85 6.67 -25.64
CA PRO A 33 3.02 6.93 -27.06
C PRO A 33 1.98 6.27 -27.97
N ALA A 34 1.38 5.17 -27.53
CA ALA A 34 0.31 4.49 -28.26
C ALA A 34 -1.03 5.26 -28.30
N LEU A 35 -1.20 6.27 -27.43
CA LEU A 35 -2.37 7.15 -27.37
C LEU A 35 -2.06 8.56 -27.87
N ASP A 36 -0.91 9.12 -27.47
CA ASP A 36 -0.41 10.41 -27.92
C ASP A 36 1.06 10.26 -28.36
N PRO A 37 1.36 10.28 -29.67
CA PRO A 37 2.71 10.09 -30.18
C PRO A 37 3.64 11.29 -29.96
N THR A 38 3.15 12.38 -29.38
CA THR A 38 4.00 13.58 -29.11
C THR A 38 5.08 13.25 -28.09
N ALA A 39 6.31 13.36 -28.52
CA ALA A 39 7.48 13.03 -27.69
C ALA A 39 7.47 13.80 -26.36
N GLY A 40 7.68 13.08 -25.25
CA GLY A 40 7.82 13.66 -23.91
C GLY A 40 6.54 14.27 -23.33
N ARG A 41 5.36 14.14 -23.97
CA ARG A 41 4.12 14.72 -23.45
C ARG A 41 3.46 13.77 -22.45
N PRO A 42 3.32 14.14 -21.15
CA PRO A 42 2.55 13.38 -20.19
C PRO A 42 1.05 13.40 -20.51
N ALA A 43 0.33 12.36 -20.17
CA ALA A 43 -1.12 12.25 -20.37
C ALA A 43 -1.90 13.42 -19.74
N THR A 44 -1.44 13.93 -18.58
CA THR A 44 -1.99 15.13 -17.90
C THR A 44 -1.97 16.38 -18.81
N LEU A 45 -1.03 16.48 -19.74
CA LEU A 45 -0.87 17.63 -20.64
C LEU A 45 -1.30 17.29 -22.08
N SER A 46 -1.97 16.16 -22.29
CA SER A 46 -2.37 15.68 -23.62
C SER A 46 -3.84 15.95 -23.93
N PRO A 47 -4.16 16.88 -24.84
CA PRO A 47 -5.54 17.06 -25.32
C PRO A 47 -6.06 15.83 -26.07
N VAL A 48 -5.20 15.04 -26.70
CA VAL A 48 -5.57 13.80 -27.36
C VAL A 48 -6.12 12.79 -26.35
N ILE A 49 -5.49 12.67 -25.19
CA ILE A 49 -5.92 11.73 -24.15
C ILE A 49 -7.10 12.30 -23.36
N LEU A 50 -6.99 13.52 -22.84
CA LEU A 50 -8.01 14.03 -21.90
C LEU A 50 -9.29 14.50 -22.61
N THR A 51 -9.15 15.25 -23.67
CA THR A 51 -10.31 15.71 -24.45
C THR A 51 -10.74 14.65 -25.46
N GLY A 52 -9.81 14.14 -26.27
CA GLY A 52 -10.10 13.19 -27.33
C GLY A 52 -10.62 11.86 -26.80
N LEU A 53 -9.79 11.12 -26.07
CA LEU A 53 -10.15 9.79 -25.59
C LEU A 53 -11.14 9.86 -24.42
N LEU A 54 -10.80 10.57 -23.32
CA LEU A 54 -11.61 10.51 -22.09
C LEU A 54 -12.95 11.26 -22.23
N ARG A 55 -12.96 12.51 -22.73
CA ARG A 55 -14.20 13.30 -22.88
C ARG A 55 -15.07 12.82 -24.04
N ASN A 56 -14.46 12.71 -25.24
CA ASN A 56 -15.23 12.51 -26.46
C ASN A 56 -15.50 11.02 -26.72
N GLU A 57 -14.45 10.17 -26.71
CA GLU A 57 -14.61 8.76 -27.06
C GLU A 57 -15.27 7.95 -25.92
N MET A 58 -14.81 8.11 -24.66
CA MET A 58 -15.41 7.43 -23.50
C MET A 58 -16.67 8.13 -22.96
N GLY A 59 -16.95 9.36 -23.37
CA GLY A 59 -18.12 10.12 -22.94
C GLY A 59 -18.09 10.59 -21.48
N PHE A 60 -16.92 10.68 -20.85
CA PHE A 60 -16.80 11.08 -19.46
C PHE A 60 -17.26 12.51 -19.21
N LYS A 61 -18.21 12.70 -18.28
CA LYS A 61 -18.83 14.00 -17.97
C LYS A 61 -18.46 14.57 -16.61
N GLY A 62 -17.77 13.80 -15.78
CA GLY A 62 -17.33 14.20 -14.45
C GLY A 62 -16.10 15.12 -14.43
N LEU A 63 -15.47 15.30 -13.28
CA LEU A 63 -14.24 16.09 -13.13
C LEU A 63 -13.01 15.36 -13.64
N ILE A 64 -12.18 16.02 -14.42
CA ILE A 64 -10.80 15.62 -14.67
C ILE A 64 -9.91 16.43 -13.73
N VAL A 65 -9.19 15.72 -12.86
CA VAL A 65 -8.26 16.30 -11.88
C VAL A 65 -6.84 15.87 -12.25
N THR A 66 -5.86 16.73 -12.15
CA THR A 66 -4.46 16.30 -12.33
C THR A 66 -4.01 15.41 -11.18
N ASP A 67 -2.99 14.58 -11.38
CA ASP A 67 -2.11 14.17 -10.29
C ASP A 67 -1.33 15.39 -9.78
N ALA A 68 -0.57 15.25 -8.70
CA ALA A 68 0.14 16.35 -8.05
C ALA A 68 1.14 17.03 -8.99
N MET A 69 0.91 18.31 -9.31
CA MET A 69 1.71 19.03 -10.30
C MET A 69 3.09 19.46 -9.79
N ASP A 70 3.40 19.24 -8.51
CA ASP A 70 4.72 19.40 -7.92
C ASP A 70 5.64 18.19 -8.15
N MET A 71 5.13 17.10 -8.74
CA MET A 71 5.94 15.93 -9.08
C MET A 71 6.98 16.22 -10.14
N GLY A 72 8.16 15.59 -10.02
CA GLY A 72 9.31 15.77 -10.92
C GLY A 72 8.99 15.56 -12.40
N ALA A 73 8.05 14.68 -12.73
CA ALA A 73 7.59 14.44 -14.09
C ALA A 73 6.97 15.69 -14.78
N ILE A 74 6.54 16.68 -14.02
CA ILE A 74 6.02 17.96 -14.52
C ILE A 74 7.02 19.09 -14.28
N THR A 75 7.55 19.20 -13.04
CA THR A 75 8.39 20.35 -12.66
C THR A 75 9.72 20.43 -13.40
N THR A 76 10.21 19.30 -13.90
CA THR A 76 11.41 19.27 -14.77
C THR A 76 11.10 19.65 -16.23
N LEU A 77 9.83 19.63 -16.64
CA LEU A 77 9.43 19.94 -18.01
C LEU A 77 9.02 21.40 -18.20
N LEU A 78 8.30 21.96 -17.23
CA LEU A 78 7.63 23.27 -17.38
C LEU A 78 7.61 24.06 -16.07
N PRO A 79 7.66 25.42 -16.16
CA PRO A 79 7.31 26.28 -15.03
C PRO A 79 5.86 26.05 -14.58
N ALA A 80 5.59 26.29 -13.29
CA ALA A 80 4.28 26.01 -12.67
C ALA A 80 3.09 26.68 -13.39
N GLY A 81 3.25 27.92 -13.83
CA GLY A 81 2.21 28.66 -14.56
C GLY A 81 1.88 28.02 -15.91
N GLU A 82 2.91 27.71 -16.72
CA GLU A 82 2.72 27.08 -18.03
C GLU A 82 2.17 25.65 -17.90
N ALA A 83 2.61 24.90 -16.91
CA ALA A 83 2.11 23.56 -16.65
C ALA A 83 0.58 23.57 -16.34
N ALA A 84 0.12 24.53 -15.51
CA ALA A 84 -1.30 24.70 -15.20
C ALA A 84 -2.12 25.09 -16.44
N VAL A 85 -1.60 26.02 -17.25
CA VAL A 85 -2.26 26.45 -18.49
C VAL A 85 -2.41 25.26 -19.45
N ARG A 86 -1.35 24.50 -19.71
CA ARG A 86 -1.41 23.33 -20.60
C ARG A 86 -2.31 22.22 -20.08
N ALA A 87 -2.37 22.00 -18.79
CA ALA A 87 -3.29 21.03 -18.20
C ALA A 87 -4.75 21.42 -18.48
N VAL A 88 -5.11 22.69 -18.30
CA VAL A 88 -6.45 23.21 -18.60
C VAL A 88 -6.75 23.17 -20.09
N GLU A 89 -5.80 23.51 -20.97
CA GLU A 89 -5.92 23.36 -22.42
C GLU A 89 -6.18 21.89 -22.83
N ALA A 90 -5.50 20.94 -22.15
CA ALA A 90 -5.68 19.51 -22.40
C ALA A 90 -7.05 18.98 -22.00
N GLY A 91 -7.77 19.63 -21.07
CA GLY A 91 -9.11 19.20 -20.67
C GLY A 91 -9.30 19.07 -19.16
N VAL A 92 -8.29 19.36 -18.34
CA VAL A 92 -8.34 19.30 -16.88
C VAL A 92 -9.32 20.35 -16.32
N ASP A 93 -10.13 19.97 -15.34
CA ASP A 93 -11.04 20.87 -14.64
C ASP A 93 -10.47 21.40 -13.33
N MET A 94 -9.59 20.61 -12.68
CA MET A 94 -9.01 20.96 -11.39
C MET A 94 -7.51 20.60 -11.38
N VAL A 95 -6.67 21.57 -11.07
CA VAL A 95 -5.22 21.42 -10.96
C VAL A 95 -4.86 21.14 -9.50
N LEU A 96 -4.28 19.99 -9.23
CA LEU A 96 -3.91 19.54 -7.88
C LEU A 96 -2.46 19.92 -7.58
N LEU A 97 -2.19 20.49 -6.40
CA LEU A 97 -0.86 20.80 -5.86
C LEU A 97 0.10 21.41 -6.89
N PRO A 98 -0.25 22.53 -7.55
CA PRO A 98 0.74 23.24 -8.38
C PRO A 98 1.87 23.75 -7.49
N LEU A 99 3.13 23.59 -7.92
CA LEU A 99 4.33 23.94 -7.13
C LEU A 99 4.29 25.39 -6.61
N GLN A 100 3.73 26.30 -7.40
CA GLN A 100 3.54 27.73 -7.08
C GLN A 100 2.10 28.14 -7.39
N PRO A 101 1.15 27.96 -6.45
CA PRO A 101 -0.28 28.17 -6.70
C PRO A 101 -0.65 29.56 -7.21
N GLN A 102 0.03 30.60 -6.69
CA GLN A 102 -0.22 32.00 -7.09
C GLN A 102 0.22 32.25 -8.53
N GLU A 103 1.36 31.67 -8.94
CA GLU A 103 1.85 31.76 -10.32
C GLU A 103 0.90 31.02 -11.28
N ALA A 104 0.49 29.81 -10.91
CA ALA A 104 -0.47 29.03 -11.69
C ALA A 104 -1.80 29.80 -11.90
N ALA A 105 -2.32 30.42 -10.84
CA ALA A 105 -3.54 31.22 -10.93
C ALA A 105 -3.36 32.45 -11.84
N ARG A 106 -2.24 33.20 -11.70
CA ARG A 106 -1.96 34.36 -12.58
C ARG A 106 -1.83 33.94 -14.05
N ALA A 107 -1.11 32.84 -14.32
CA ALA A 107 -0.93 32.33 -15.67
C ALA A 107 -2.27 31.93 -16.32
N LEU A 108 -3.17 31.30 -15.58
CA LEU A 108 -4.51 30.95 -16.05
C LEU A 108 -5.35 32.19 -16.36
N ILE A 109 -5.31 33.22 -15.49
CA ILE A 109 -6.01 34.50 -15.71
C ILE A 109 -5.50 35.16 -16.99
N GLU A 110 -4.19 35.21 -17.18
CA GLU A 110 -3.58 35.82 -18.36
C GLU A 110 -3.89 35.00 -19.64
N ALA A 111 -3.87 33.67 -19.54
CA ALA A 111 -4.25 32.81 -20.67
C ALA A 111 -5.71 33.03 -21.12
N VAL A 112 -6.60 33.36 -20.18
CA VAL A 112 -7.99 33.73 -20.54
C VAL A 112 -8.04 35.14 -21.13
N ARG A 113 -7.34 36.10 -20.55
CA ARG A 113 -7.31 37.51 -21.04
C ARG A 113 -6.73 37.61 -22.44
N SER A 114 -5.68 36.86 -22.73
CA SER A 114 -5.06 36.81 -24.07
C SER A 114 -5.85 35.96 -25.10
N GLY A 115 -6.91 35.29 -24.67
CA GLY A 115 -7.72 34.42 -25.55
C GLY A 115 -7.08 33.05 -25.83
N ARG A 116 -5.96 32.70 -25.19
CA ARG A 116 -5.32 31.38 -25.28
C ARG A 116 -6.25 30.29 -24.72
N ILE A 117 -6.91 30.54 -23.61
CA ILE A 117 -7.99 29.68 -23.07
C ILE A 117 -9.33 30.43 -23.25
N PRO A 118 -10.27 29.89 -24.01
CA PRO A 118 -11.59 30.50 -24.15
C PRO A 118 -12.35 30.52 -22.81
N LEU A 119 -13.01 31.63 -22.47
CA LEU A 119 -13.74 31.78 -21.21
C LEU A 119 -14.81 30.67 -21.01
N HIS A 120 -15.44 30.20 -22.07
CA HIS A 120 -16.42 29.12 -21.98
C HIS A 120 -15.80 27.79 -21.50
N ARG A 121 -14.50 27.58 -21.75
CA ARG A 121 -13.75 26.41 -21.25
C ARG A 121 -13.66 26.45 -19.71
N ILE A 122 -13.30 27.60 -19.15
CA ILE A 122 -13.26 27.83 -17.69
C ILE A 122 -14.64 27.68 -17.08
N ASN A 123 -15.64 28.30 -17.67
CA ASN A 123 -17.05 28.23 -17.21
C ASN A 123 -17.55 26.77 -17.18
N SER A 124 -17.13 25.95 -18.15
CA SER A 124 -17.49 24.53 -18.18
C SER A 124 -16.87 23.75 -17.01
N SER A 125 -15.62 24.01 -16.65
CA SER A 125 -14.98 23.43 -15.49
C SER A 125 -15.64 23.87 -14.18
N VAL A 126 -15.86 25.17 -14.01
CA VAL A 126 -16.55 25.73 -12.83
C VAL A 126 -17.93 25.09 -12.66
N ARG A 127 -18.70 24.97 -13.74
CA ARG A 127 -20.03 24.33 -13.68
C ARG A 127 -19.95 22.89 -13.21
N ARG A 128 -18.97 22.09 -13.69
CA ARG A 128 -18.77 20.70 -13.22
C ARG A 128 -18.43 20.66 -11.75
N ILE A 129 -17.52 21.51 -11.30
CA ILE A 129 -17.12 21.61 -9.89
C ILE A 129 -18.31 21.95 -9.01
N LEU A 130 -19.08 22.99 -9.38
CA LEU A 130 -20.25 23.42 -8.61
C LEU A 130 -21.36 22.37 -8.60
N ASN A 131 -21.59 21.67 -9.70
CA ASN A 131 -22.57 20.60 -9.77
C ASN A 131 -22.24 19.45 -8.82
N ILE A 132 -20.96 19.04 -8.73
CA ILE A 132 -20.54 17.99 -7.81
C ILE A 132 -20.65 18.47 -6.37
N LYS A 133 -20.23 19.70 -6.06
CA LYS A 133 -20.42 20.29 -4.73
C LYS A 133 -21.89 20.34 -4.32
N ALA A 134 -22.77 20.71 -5.26
CA ALA A 134 -24.22 20.74 -5.02
C ALA A 134 -24.77 19.33 -4.79
N ARG A 135 -24.35 18.34 -5.60
CA ARG A 135 -24.76 16.93 -5.44
C ARG A 135 -24.34 16.35 -4.09
N LEU A 136 -23.18 16.75 -3.57
CA LEU A 136 -22.69 16.37 -2.25
C LEU A 136 -23.32 17.17 -1.10
N GLY A 137 -24.18 18.13 -1.40
CA GLY A 137 -24.83 18.96 -0.39
C GLY A 137 -23.92 20.01 0.27
N LEU A 138 -22.70 20.24 -0.25
CA LEU A 138 -21.72 21.15 0.37
C LEU A 138 -22.16 22.61 0.46
N HIS A 139 -23.16 23.02 -0.33
CA HIS A 139 -23.77 24.35 -0.23
C HIS A 139 -24.70 24.48 0.98
N ARG A 140 -25.10 23.37 1.61
CA ARG A 140 -25.98 23.34 2.79
C ARG A 140 -25.17 23.00 4.05
N GLN A 141 -24.26 22.05 3.94
CA GLN A 141 -23.43 21.61 5.06
C GLN A 141 -22.01 21.32 4.53
N ASN A 142 -21.08 22.20 4.84
CA ASN A 142 -19.67 22.08 4.42
C ASN A 142 -18.72 21.79 5.59
N LEU A 143 -19.22 21.67 6.81
CA LEU A 143 -18.46 21.30 7.99
C LEU A 143 -18.76 19.85 8.38
N VAL A 144 -17.75 19.16 8.82
CA VAL A 144 -17.87 17.80 9.37
C VAL A 144 -18.33 17.93 10.83
N PRO A 145 -19.42 17.26 11.24
CA PRO A 145 -19.84 17.21 12.64
C PRO A 145 -18.83 16.38 13.44
N LEU A 146 -17.98 17.05 14.23
CA LEU A 146 -16.86 16.40 14.94
C LEU A 146 -17.37 15.38 15.98
N GLU A 147 -18.52 15.62 16.57
CA GLU A 147 -19.17 14.72 17.53
C GLU A 147 -19.52 13.35 16.93
N ARG A 148 -19.71 13.29 15.61
CA ARG A 148 -20.02 12.03 14.89
C ARG A 148 -18.82 11.29 14.37
N LEU A 149 -17.61 11.85 14.47
CA LEU A 149 -16.39 11.19 13.97
C LEU A 149 -16.19 9.79 14.55
N PRO A 150 -16.34 9.53 15.88
CA PRO A 150 -16.15 8.19 16.44
C PRO A 150 -17.18 7.16 15.94
N GLU A 151 -18.36 7.60 15.49
CA GLU A 151 -19.39 6.72 14.92
C GLU A 151 -19.02 6.21 13.52
N ILE A 152 -18.18 6.95 12.79
CA ILE A 152 -17.85 6.72 11.39
C ILE A 152 -16.40 6.25 11.23
N ILE A 153 -15.45 7.01 11.81
CA ILE A 153 -14.03 6.71 11.69
C ILE A 153 -13.60 5.79 12.82
N GLY A 154 -13.11 4.60 12.46
CA GLY A 154 -12.70 3.60 13.43
C GLY A 154 -13.83 3.05 14.29
N SER A 155 -15.08 3.07 13.78
CA SER A 155 -16.23 2.42 14.44
C SER A 155 -15.95 0.94 14.70
N PRO A 156 -16.61 0.31 15.70
CA PRO A 156 -16.44 -1.11 15.98
C PRO A 156 -16.65 -2.00 14.74
N ASP A 157 -17.61 -1.64 13.89
CA ASP A 157 -17.89 -2.36 12.65
C ASP A 157 -16.74 -2.23 11.65
N ASN A 158 -16.24 -1.02 11.43
CA ASN A 158 -15.12 -0.80 10.53
C ASN A 158 -13.86 -1.52 11.02
N ARG A 159 -13.61 -1.55 12.33
CA ARG A 159 -12.50 -2.31 12.91
C ARG A 159 -12.66 -3.82 12.71
N ARG A 160 -13.87 -4.36 12.89
CA ARG A 160 -14.15 -5.78 12.62
C ARG A 160 -13.89 -6.14 11.16
N TRP A 161 -14.34 -5.30 10.21
CA TRP A 161 -14.06 -5.51 8.80
C TRP A 161 -12.57 -5.44 8.47
N ALA A 162 -11.85 -4.48 9.04
CA ALA A 162 -10.40 -4.39 8.87
C ALA A 162 -9.68 -5.62 9.43
N THR A 163 -10.01 -6.04 10.65
CA THR A 163 -9.44 -7.25 11.27
C THR A 163 -9.68 -8.48 10.40
N ARG A 164 -10.94 -8.70 9.96
CA ARG A 164 -11.28 -9.82 9.10
C ARG A 164 -10.53 -9.79 7.76
N ALA A 165 -10.39 -8.61 7.15
CA ALA A 165 -9.64 -8.47 5.92
C ALA A 165 -8.16 -8.85 6.11
N PHE A 166 -7.55 -8.50 7.25
CA PHE A 166 -6.19 -8.92 7.59
C PHE A 166 -6.12 -10.43 7.86
N GLU A 167 -7.06 -11.02 8.60
CA GLU A 167 -7.13 -12.46 8.83
C GLU A 167 -7.22 -13.24 7.51
N ASP A 168 -8.13 -12.84 6.63
CA ASP A 168 -8.35 -13.49 5.34
C ASP A 168 -7.17 -13.29 4.35
N SER A 169 -6.39 -12.21 4.51
CA SER A 169 -5.25 -11.89 3.63
C SER A 169 -3.94 -12.55 4.04
N LEU A 170 -3.74 -12.88 5.32
CA LEU A 170 -2.49 -13.51 5.79
C LEU A 170 -2.18 -14.75 4.98
N THR A 171 -1.02 -14.75 4.31
CA THR A 171 -0.64 -15.82 3.39
C THR A 171 0.59 -16.55 3.90
N LEU A 172 0.40 -17.80 4.31
CA LEU A 172 1.50 -18.72 4.62
C LEU A 172 2.05 -19.26 3.31
N VAL A 173 3.19 -18.73 2.89
CA VAL A 173 3.82 -19.09 1.61
C VAL A 173 4.65 -20.35 1.74
N ARG A 174 5.34 -20.52 2.88
CA ARG A 174 6.22 -21.66 3.16
C ARG A 174 6.14 -22.04 4.63
N ASN A 175 6.19 -23.34 4.96
CA ASN A 175 6.26 -23.86 6.32
C ASN A 175 6.92 -25.25 6.32
N GLU A 176 8.22 -25.28 6.08
CA GLU A 176 9.03 -26.50 6.01
C GLU A 176 9.46 -26.91 7.42
N GLY A 177 9.23 -28.17 7.78
CA GLY A 177 9.54 -28.69 9.12
C GLY A 177 8.64 -28.18 10.24
N PRO A 178 7.32 -28.08 10.02
CA PRO A 178 6.23 -27.31 10.63
C PRO A 178 6.67 -26.32 11.71
N VAL A 179 7.23 -25.18 11.29
CA VAL A 179 7.64 -24.10 12.20
C VAL A 179 6.43 -23.46 12.87
N LEU A 180 5.37 -23.19 12.09
CA LEU A 180 4.09 -22.68 12.60
C LEU A 180 3.09 -23.81 12.83
N PRO A 181 2.26 -23.71 13.89
CA PRO A 181 2.19 -22.66 14.89
C PRO A 181 3.23 -22.82 16.01
N LEU A 182 3.67 -21.68 16.61
CA LEU A 182 4.55 -21.65 17.76
C LEU A 182 3.80 -21.93 19.08
N ALA A 183 3.00 -22.98 19.11
CA ALA A 183 2.05 -23.23 20.19
C ALA A 183 2.62 -24.07 21.36
N ASP A 184 3.90 -24.46 21.30
CA ASP A 184 4.54 -25.19 22.42
C ASP A 184 5.05 -24.20 23.47
N ASP A 185 4.42 -24.19 24.62
CA ASP A 185 4.72 -23.23 25.74
C ASP A 185 6.11 -23.41 26.34
N ARG A 186 6.79 -24.54 26.10
CA ARG A 186 8.13 -24.82 26.63
C ARG A 186 9.24 -24.17 25.81
N ARG A 187 8.96 -23.72 24.58
CA ARG A 187 9.95 -23.12 23.70
C ARG A 187 10.23 -21.67 24.08
N LYS A 188 11.48 -21.31 24.21
CA LYS A 188 11.92 -19.93 24.29
C LYS A 188 11.78 -19.28 22.92
N ILE A 189 11.10 -18.15 22.85
CA ILE A 189 10.88 -17.42 21.60
C ILE A 189 11.72 -16.14 21.59
N ALA A 190 12.30 -15.82 20.45
CA ALA A 190 12.85 -14.49 20.21
C ALA A 190 12.13 -13.82 19.04
N VAL A 191 11.96 -12.50 19.12
CA VAL A 191 11.43 -11.66 18.05
C VAL A 191 12.48 -10.64 17.65
N LEU A 192 12.84 -10.63 16.37
CA LEU A 192 13.71 -9.63 15.78
C LEU A 192 12.89 -8.77 14.81
N SER A 193 12.72 -7.50 15.13
CA SER A 193 12.03 -6.53 14.28
C SER A 193 13.03 -5.69 13.51
N LEU A 194 12.97 -5.75 12.18
CA LEU A 194 13.88 -5.09 11.25
C LEU A 194 13.12 -4.10 10.38
N SER A 195 13.42 -2.81 10.49
CA SER A 195 12.88 -1.75 9.65
C SER A 195 13.90 -1.26 8.63
N SER A 196 13.53 -1.15 7.38
CA SER A 196 14.36 -0.54 6.34
C SER A 196 14.24 0.99 6.28
N ASP A 197 13.47 1.58 7.20
CA ASP A 197 13.25 3.01 7.31
C ASP A 197 14.10 3.61 8.47
N GLU A 198 14.69 4.78 8.24
CA GLU A 198 15.59 5.43 9.21
C GLU A 198 14.87 6.06 10.40
N ASP A 199 13.57 6.30 10.28
CA ASP A 199 12.76 7.00 11.27
C ASP A 199 11.70 6.11 11.94
N ASP A 200 11.81 4.79 11.77
CA ASP A 200 10.86 3.81 12.31
C ASP A 200 11.58 2.70 13.12
N TYR A 201 12.39 3.13 14.09
CA TYR A 201 13.12 2.20 14.97
C TYR A 201 12.19 1.23 15.72
N PHE A 202 11.02 1.68 16.12
CA PHE A 202 10.03 0.86 16.82
C PHE A 202 9.00 0.19 15.89
N ALA A 203 9.34 0.02 14.61
CA ALA A 203 8.53 -0.80 13.73
C ALA A 203 8.26 -2.17 14.36
N GLY A 204 7.02 -2.64 14.29
CA GLY A 204 6.63 -3.92 14.89
C GLY A 204 6.39 -3.88 16.40
N ARG A 205 6.33 -2.70 17.03
CA ARG A 205 6.04 -2.58 18.47
C ARG A 205 4.74 -3.30 18.86
N THR A 206 3.67 -3.11 18.08
CA THR A 206 2.39 -3.77 18.34
C THR A 206 2.52 -5.29 18.21
N PHE A 207 3.24 -5.78 17.21
CA PHE A 207 3.49 -7.19 17.01
C PHE A 207 4.23 -7.81 18.22
N ILE A 208 5.33 -7.18 18.65
CA ILE A 208 6.09 -7.63 19.80
C ILE A 208 5.25 -7.62 21.08
N GLN A 209 4.50 -6.56 21.32
CA GLN A 209 3.59 -6.48 22.49
C GLN A 209 2.56 -7.61 22.50
N GLU A 210 2.00 -7.95 21.35
CA GLU A 210 1.04 -9.05 21.23
C GLU A 210 1.70 -10.44 21.43
N VAL A 211 2.93 -10.61 20.96
CA VAL A 211 3.72 -11.83 21.24
C VAL A 211 4.06 -11.94 22.72
N VAL A 212 4.56 -10.87 23.34
CA VAL A 212 4.90 -10.83 24.77
C VAL A 212 3.69 -11.04 25.68
N LYS A 213 2.50 -10.55 25.32
CA LYS A 213 1.26 -10.86 26.07
C LYS A 213 0.98 -12.37 26.13
N ARG A 214 1.29 -13.13 25.08
CA ARG A 214 1.11 -14.58 24.99
C ARG A 214 2.27 -15.35 25.61
N ARG A 215 3.46 -14.79 25.48
CA ARG A 215 4.72 -15.38 25.93
C ARG A 215 5.58 -14.30 26.62
N PRO A 216 5.39 -14.09 27.94
CA PRO A 216 6.08 -13.04 28.69
C PRO A 216 7.61 -13.17 28.74
N ASP A 217 8.14 -14.37 28.55
CA ASP A 217 9.57 -14.69 28.51
C ASP A 217 10.23 -14.46 27.13
N THR A 218 9.48 -13.90 26.16
CA THR A 218 9.99 -13.62 24.82
C THR A 218 11.12 -12.60 24.85
N ALA A 219 12.29 -12.98 24.32
CA ALA A 219 13.35 -12.03 24.04
C ALA A 219 13.03 -11.23 22.77
N PHE A 220 13.32 -9.93 22.75
CA PHE A 220 13.10 -9.13 21.53
C PHE A 220 14.17 -8.09 21.29
N SER A 221 14.31 -7.70 20.04
CA SER A 221 15.20 -6.63 19.57
C SER A 221 14.57 -5.86 18.42
N TYR A 222 14.94 -4.59 18.32
CA TYR A 222 14.62 -3.72 17.20
C TYR A 222 15.89 -3.31 16.47
N ALA A 223 15.80 -3.16 15.15
CA ALA A 223 16.83 -2.52 14.35
C ALA A 223 16.20 -1.74 13.21
N ASP A 224 16.72 -0.56 12.91
CA ASP A 224 16.37 0.24 11.74
C ASP A 224 17.60 0.41 10.81
N ALA A 225 17.44 1.20 9.75
CA ALA A 225 18.51 1.41 8.77
C ALA A 225 19.75 2.11 9.36
N ARG A 226 19.67 2.72 10.54
CA ARG A 226 20.78 3.41 11.24
C ARG A 226 21.46 2.52 12.29
N THR A 227 20.88 1.38 12.62
CA THR A 227 21.41 0.46 13.65
C THR A 227 22.78 -0.07 13.21
N CYS A 228 23.76 0.08 14.06
CA CYS A 228 25.12 -0.33 13.73
C CYS A 228 25.30 -1.86 13.72
N ALA A 229 26.35 -2.33 13.03
CA ALA A 229 26.60 -3.76 12.90
C ALA A 229 26.78 -4.49 14.24
N ALA A 230 27.37 -3.85 15.23
CA ALA A 230 27.57 -4.44 16.57
C ALA A 230 26.22 -4.68 17.28
N GLU A 231 25.29 -3.77 17.17
CA GLU A 231 23.94 -3.91 17.74
C GLU A 231 23.12 -4.98 17.03
N ILE A 232 23.27 -5.08 15.69
CA ILE A 232 22.66 -6.16 14.90
C ILE A 232 23.22 -7.51 15.36
N GLN A 233 24.53 -7.64 15.51
CA GLN A 233 25.16 -8.89 16.01
C GLN A 233 24.68 -9.23 17.43
N ALA A 234 24.61 -8.27 18.34
CA ALA A 234 24.08 -8.51 19.67
C ALA A 234 22.62 -9.01 19.65
N SER A 235 21.82 -8.52 18.71
CA SER A 235 20.45 -8.98 18.51
C SER A 235 20.38 -10.40 17.94
N LEU A 236 21.30 -10.76 17.03
CA LEU A 236 21.43 -12.12 16.50
C LEU A 236 21.85 -13.12 17.58
N GLU A 237 22.79 -12.76 18.46
CA GLU A 237 23.20 -13.62 19.57
C GLU A 237 22.04 -13.95 20.51
N LYS A 238 21.19 -12.96 20.85
CA LYS A 238 19.96 -13.21 21.61
C LYS A 238 19.01 -14.15 20.88
N ALA A 239 18.82 -13.94 19.57
CA ALA A 239 17.94 -14.77 18.75
C ALA A 239 18.44 -16.22 18.66
N ARG A 240 19.75 -16.44 18.54
CA ARG A 240 20.37 -17.79 18.49
C ARG A 240 20.15 -18.63 19.75
N GLN A 241 19.94 -17.98 20.90
CA GLN A 241 19.69 -18.66 22.18
C GLN A 241 18.24 -19.11 22.33
N ALA A 242 17.35 -18.71 21.45
CA ALA A 242 15.94 -19.10 21.47
C ALA A 242 15.71 -20.44 20.73
N ASP A 243 14.67 -21.17 21.13
CA ASP A 243 14.25 -22.40 20.47
C ASP A 243 13.51 -22.12 19.15
N ALA A 244 12.88 -20.95 19.05
CA ALA A 244 12.20 -20.48 17.85
C ALA A 244 12.36 -18.96 17.69
N VAL A 245 12.45 -18.49 16.45
CA VAL A 245 12.65 -17.07 16.13
C VAL A 245 11.60 -16.59 15.14
N ALA A 246 10.98 -15.45 15.46
CA ALA A 246 10.15 -14.68 14.54
C ALA A 246 10.90 -13.44 14.08
N VAL A 247 11.18 -13.34 12.78
CA VAL A 247 11.78 -12.14 12.18
C VAL A 247 10.67 -11.34 11.49
N ALA A 248 10.40 -10.15 11.96
CA ALA A 248 9.40 -9.24 11.42
C ALA A 248 10.09 -8.18 10.54
N LEU A 249 9.80 -8.17 9.26
CA LEU A 249 10.38 -7.27 8.27
C LEU A 249 9.41 -6.14 7.95
N PHE A 250 9.87 -4.91 8.15
CA PHE A 250 9.13 -3.69 7.84
C PHE A 250 9.85 -2.90 6.75
N SER A 251 9.13 -2.59 5.68
CA SER A 251 9.59 -1.69 4.64
C SER A 251 8.37 -0.98 4.05
N ASN A 252 8.29 0.32 4.27
CA ASN A 252 7.23 1.13 3.72
C ASN A 252 7.60 1.62 2.32
N LEU A 253 6.62 1.58 1.43
CA LEU A 253 6.69 2.30 0.16
C LEU A 253 6.66 3.80 0.47
N ARG A 254 7.75 4.51 0.15
CA ARG A 254 7.81 5.97 0.27
C ARG A 254 8.10 6.58 -1.07
N ASP A 255 7.40 7.68 -1.37
CA ASP A 255 7.70 8.50 -2.54
C ASP A 255 9.16 8.94 -2.53
N LYS A 256 9.79 8.92 -3.69
CA LYS A 256 11.18 9.38 -3.91
C LYS A 256 12.29 8.51 -3.27
N LYS A 257 11.98 7.38 -2.63
CA LYS A 257 13.01 6.49 -2.05
C LYS A 257 13.80 5.71 -3.11
N GLY A 258 13.25 5.58 -4.34
CA GLY A 258 13.92 4.93 -5.48
C GLY A 258 14.01 3.40 -5.40
N THR A 259 13.94 2.82 -4.21
CA THR A 259 13.96 1.37 -3.98
C THR A 259 12.93 0.95 -2.94
N VAL A 260 12.39 -0.25 -3.10
CA VAL A 260 11.47 -0.91 -2.14
C VAL A 260 12.20 -2.04 -1.41
N GLY A 261 13.52 -2.10 -1.56
CA GLY A 261 14.37 -3.16 -1.03
C GLY A 261 14.55 -3.09 0.49
N LEU A 262 14.97 -4.20 1.05
CA LEU A 262 15.41 -4.28 2.44
C LEU A 262 16.81 -3.67 2.60
N ASN A 263 17.14 -3.23 3.82
CA ASN A 263 18.50 -2.81 4.15
C ASN A 263 19.46 -4.01 3.97
N PRO A 264 20.58 -3.89 3.23
CA PRO A 264 21.50 -4.99 2.98
C PRO A 264 22.07 -5.64 4.27
N ALA A 265 22.31 -4.85 5.32
CA ALA A 265 22.78 -5.38 6.60
C ALA A 265 21.70 -6.25 7.27
N HIS A 266 20.43 -5.89 7.15
CA HIS A 266 19.31 -6.70 7.63
C HIS A 266 19.16 -7.99 6.81
N VAL A 267 19.33 -7.91 5.49
CA VAL A 267 19.31 -9.10 4.62
C VAL A 267 20.40 -10.09 5.07
N GLN A 268 21.62 -9.61 5.29
CA GLN A 268 22.72 -10.46 5.74
C GLN A 268 22.42 -11.06 7.13
N ALA A 269 21.91 -10.26 8.05
CA ALA A 269 21.56 -10.72 9.40
C ALA A 269 20.51 -11.85 9.37
N VAL A 270 19.49 -11.75 8.51
CA VAL A 270 18.50 -12.83 8.35
C VAL A 270 19.11 -14.08 7.74
N LYS A 271 20.00 -13.96 6.76
CA LYS A 271 20.73 -15.09 6.17
C LYS A 271 21.62 -15.81 7.20
N ASP A 272 22.38 -15.04 7.99
CA ASP A 272 23.24 -15.58 9.05
C ASP A 272 22.44 -16.32 10.13
N LEU A 273 21.25 -15.81 10.44
CA LEU A 273 20.35 -16.45 11.39
C LEU A 273 19.74 -17.73 10.80
N ALA A 274 19.32 -17.71 9.54
CA ALA A 274 18.73 -18.87 8.84
C ALA A 274 19.70 -20.04 8.69
N ALA A 275 20.99 -19.76 8.59
CA ALA A 275 22.03 -20.80 8.51
C ALA A 275 22.09 -21.69 9.77
N VAL A 276 21.76 -21.15 10.94
CA VAL A 276 21.88 -21.83 12.23
C VAL A 276 20.54 -22.12 12.92
N GLN A 277 19.49 -21.36 12.61
CA GLN A 277 18.17 -21.47 13.25
C GLN A 277 17.16 -22.12 12.31
N LYS A 278 16.79 -23.37 12.60
CA LYS A 278 15.83 -24.13 11.77
C LYS A 278 14.37 -23.87 12.14
N ASN A 279 14.10 -23.39 13.36
CA ASN A 279 12.76 -22.99 13.81
C ASN A 279 12.57 -21.49 13.64
N MET A 280 12.66 -21.00 12.40
CA MET A 280 12.56 -19.57 12.10
C MET A 280 11.39 -19.29 11.17
N VAL A 281 10.57 -18.31 11.52
CA VAL A 281 9.56 -17.71 10.63
C VAL A 281 9.95 -16.27 10.28
N VAL A 282 9.89 -15.93 9.02
CA VAL A 282 10.03 -14.55 8.53
C VAL A 282 8.65 -14.02 8.16
N LEU A 283 8.24 -12.92 8.79
CA LEU A 283 7.00 -12.23 8.52
C LEU A 283 7.28 -10.95 7.72
N SER A 284 6.66 -10.82 6.55
CA SER A 284 6.75 -9.60 5.76
C SER A 284 5.55 -8.70 6.01
N PHE A 285 5.76 -7.58 6.68
CA PHE A 285 4.79 -6.49 6.82
C PHE A 285 4.92 -5.46 5.68
N GLY A 286 5.21 -5.95 4.50
CA GLY A 286 5.43 -5.16 3.29
C GLY A 286 5.33 -6.03 2.03
N SER A 287 6.35 -5.95 1.18
CA SER A 287 6.39 -6.66 -0.08
C SER A 287 6.53 -8.18 0.09
N PRO A 288 5.71 -9.00 -0.56
CA PRO A 288 5.89 -10.45 -0.59
C PRO A 288 7.16 -10.89 -1.34
N TYR A 289 7.72 -10.02 -2.19
CA TYR A 289 8.95 -10.28 -2.94
C TYR A 289 10.21 -10.39 -2.06
N PHE A 290 10.16 -10.01 -0.78
CA PHE A 290 11.30 -10.16 0.12
C PHE A 290 11.75 -11.62 0.28
N LEU A 291 10.89 -12.60 -0.02
CA LEU A 291 11.30 -14.00 -0.06
C LEU A 291 12.49 -14.26 -1.01
N GLN A 292 12.64 -13.48 -2.07
CA GLN A 292 13.74 -13.62 -3.03
C GLN A 292 15.11 -13.34 -2.41
N GLU A 293 15.15 -12.52 -1.36
CA GLU A 293 16.37 -12.25 -0.60
C GLU A 293 16.77 -13.43 0.31
N PHE A 294 15.81 -14.31 0.63
CA PHE A 294 15.96 -15.38 1.61
C PHE A 294 15.43 -16.72 1.08
N PRO A 295 16.00 -17.28 0.00
CA PRO A 295 15.46 -18.48 -0.64
C PRO A 295 15.41 -19.70 0.26
N GLU A 296 16.22 -19.74 1.31
CA GLU A 296 16.44 -20.94 2.16
C GLU A 296 15.72 -20.88 3.53
N ILE A 297 14.91 -19.85 3.78
CA ILE A 297 14.20 -19.78 5.07
C ILE A 297 13.10 -20.84 5.15
N PRO A 298 12.93 -21.51 6.32
CA PRO A 298 11.99 -22.62 6.44
C PRO A 298 10.53 -22.18 6.47
N CYS A 299 10.24 -20.96 6.94
CA CYS A 299 8.86 -20.47 7.05
C CYS A 299 8.76 -19.00 6.64
N TYR A 300 7.75 -18.70 5.79
CA TYR A 300 7.49 -17.34 5.31
C TYR A 300 6.01 -17.02 5.33
N LEU A 301 5.66 -15.94 6.04
CA LEU A 301 4.30 -15.42 6.21
C LEU A 301 4.21 -13.99 5.66
N CYS A 302 3.31 -13.76 4.72
CA CYS A 302 3.02 -12.42 4.18
C CYS A 302 1.85 -11.77 4.91
N ALA A 303 2.10 -10.64 5.56
CA ALA A 303 1.10 -9.79 6.21
C ALA A 303 0.78 -8.52 5.40
N TYR A 304 1.55 -8.21 4.37
CA TYR A 304 1.38 -7.14 3.36
C TYR A 304 1.35 -5.70 3.89
N LYS A 305 0.93 -5.47 5.11
CA LYS A 305 0.72 -4.13 5.69
C LYS A 305 1.28 -4.05 7.11
N ALA A 306 1.84 -2.90 7.46
CA ALA A 306 2.44 -2.65 8.77
C ALA A 306 1.50 -1.96 9.78
N SER A 307 0.16 -1.98 9.57
CA SER A 307 -0.78 -1.38 10.53
C SER A 307 -0.84 -2.16 11.85
N SER A 308 -1.32 -1.51 12.91
CA SER A 308 -1.47 -2.15 14.23
C SER A 308 -2.37 -3.39 14.16
N GLU A 309 -3.45 -3.34 13.39
CA GLU A 309 -4.38 -4.45 13.21
C GLU A 309 -3.72 -5.64 12.50
N SER A 310 -2.96 -5.38 11.44
CA SER A 310 -2.20 -6.43 10.74
C SER A 310 -1.17 -7.09 11.67
N GLN A 311 -0.49 -6.31 12.50
CA GLN A 311 0.48 -6.81 13.48
C GLN A 311 -0.19 -7.67 14.57
N GLN A 312 -1.37 -7.27 15.07
CA GLN A 312 -2.15 -8.06 16.02
C GLN A 312 -2.58 -9.39 15.42
N VAL A 313 -3.10 -9.36 14.19
CA VAL A 313 -3.55 -10.56 13.48
C VAL A 313 -2.38 -11.49 13.18
N ALA A 314 -1.23 -10.96 12.77
CA ALA A 314 -0.03 -11.76 12.54
C ALA A 314 0.50 -12.43 13.82
N ALA A 315 0.43 -11.76 14.98
CA ALA A 315 0.77 -12.38 16.25
C ALA A 315 -0.18 -13.53 16.61
N ARG A 316 -1.48 -13.38 16.39
CA ARG A 316 -2.48 -14.47 16.57
C ARG A 316 -2.16 -15.66 15.67
N ALA A 317 -1.79 -15.40 14.42
CA ALA A 317 -1.41 -16.43 13.47
C ALA A 317 -0.18 -17.23 13.90
N LEU A 318 0.84 -16.56 14.49
CA LEU A 318 2.02 -17.23 15.04
C LEU A 318 1.67 -18.34 16.03
N PHE A 319 0.67 -18.11 16.86
CA PHE A 319 0.25 -19.06 17.90
C PHE A 319 -0.88 -20.00 17.45
N GLY A 320 -1.33 -19.92 16.20
CA GLY A 320 -2.38 -20.76 15.65
C GLY A 320 -3.77 -20.44 16.19
N GLU A 321 -4.03 -19.19 16.57
CA GLU A 321 -5.33 -18.73 17.07
C GLU A 321 -6.32 -18.42 15.95
N ILE A 322 -5.85 -18.36 14.71
CA ILE A 322 -6.65 -18.10 13.51
C ILE A 322 -6.25 -19.01 12.37
N ASP A 323 -7.17 -19.25 11.46
CA ASP A 323 -6.89 -19.96 10.22
C ASP A 323 -6.00 -19.13 9.31
N LEU A 324 -4.98 -19.78 8.72
CA LEU A 324 -4.22 -19.22 7.60
C LEU A 324 -4.74 -19.85 6.30
N LYS A 325 -5.39 -19.05 5.46
CA LYS A 325 -6.00 -19.50 4.20
C LYS A 325 -5.81 -18.52 3.05
N GLY A 326 -5.07 -17.42 3.29
CA GLY A 326 -4.74 -16.43 2.28
C GLY A 326 -3.94 -17.02 1.13
N ARG A 327 -4.02 -16.37 -0.02
CA ARG A 327 -3.33 -16.78 -1.25
C ARG A 327 -2.59 -15.60 -1.84
N LEU A 328 -1.40 -15.85 -2.41
CA LEU A 328 -0.61 -14.82 -3.08
C LEU A 328 -1.44 -14.12 -4.17
N PRO A 329 -1.58 -12.79 -4.13
CA PRO A 329 -2.28 -12.04 -5.17
C PRO A 329 -1.44 -11.88 -6.44
N ILE A 330 -0.15 -12.22 -6.37
CA ILE A 330 0.85 -12.08 -7.43
C ILE A 330 1.72 -13.35 -7.49
N SER A 331 2.43 -13.58 -8.60
CA SER A 331 3.48 -14.59 -8.67
C SER A 331 4.78 -14.07 -8.04
N LEU A 332 5.51 -14.94 -7.37
CA LEU A 332 6.89 -14.73 -6.91
C LEU A 332 7.81 -15.43 -7.91
N PRO A 333 8.42 -14.75 -8.89
CA PRO A 333 9.19 -15.39 -9.96
C PRO A 333 10.30 -16.29 -9.42
N GLY A 334 10.36 -17.51 -9.93
CA GLY A 334 11.31 -18.52 -9.48
C GLY A 334 10.92 -19.28 -8.19
N PHE A 335 9.80 -18.92 -7.55
CA PHE A 335 9.36 -19.55 -6.30
C PHE A 335 7.91 -20.06 -6.38
N TYR A 336 6.93 -19.18 -6.53
CA TYR A 336 5.52 -19.52 -6.39
C TYR A 336 4.64 -18.73 -7.37
N GLU A 337 3.63 -19.40 -7.92
CA GLU A 337 2.65 -18.79 -8.79
C GLU A 337 1.55 -18.03 -8.00
N ARG A 338 0.87 -17.10 -8.67
CA ARG A 338 -0.31 -16.42 -8.13
C ARG A 338 -1.35 -17.45 -7.69
N GLY A 339 -1.94 -17.25 -6.51
CA GLY A 339 -2.89 -18.17 -5.91
C GLY A 339 -2.27 -19.22 -4.99
N HIS A 340 -0.92 -19.30 -4.92
CA HIS A 340 -0.25 -20.15 -3.94
C HIS A 340 -0.48 -19.65 -2.51
N GLY A 341 -0.61 -20.58 -1.57
CA GLY A 341 -0.73 -20.36 -0.13
C GLY A 341 -1.06 -21.67 0.56
N LEU A 342 -0.32 -21.96 1.62
CA LEU A 342 -0.56 -23.12 2.47
C LEU A 342 -1.75 -22.83 3.39
N GLN A 343 -2.50 -23.88 3.73
CA GLN A 343 -3.58 -23.77 4.71
C GLN A 343 -3.10 -24.33 6.05
N LEU A 344 -3.35 -23.57 7.10
CA LEU A 344 -3.09 -24.00 8.47
C LEU A 344 -4.32 -23.62 9.31
N LEU A 345 -5.01 -24.63 9.83
CA LEU A 345 -6.20 -24.40 10.65
C LEU A 345 -5.82 -23.96 12.07
N ALA A 346 -6.63 -23.12 12.64
CA ALA A 346 -6.52 -22.73 14.03
C ALA A 346 -6.59 -23.95 14.95
N LYS A 347 -5.81 -23.93 16.03
CA LYS A 347 -5.97 -24.94 17.09
C LYS A 347 -7.22 -24.61 17.89
N PRO A 348 -8.05 -25.62 18.25
CA PRO A 348 -9.14 -25.37 19.19
C PRO A 348 -8.57 -24.77 20.47
N GLY A 349 -9.11 -23.63 20.89
CA GLY A 349 -8.76 -23.02 22.17
C GLY A 349 -9.08 -23.95 23.34
N PRO A 350 -8.43 -23.79 24.51
CA PRO A 350 -8.64 -24.66 25.67
C PRO A 350 -10.07 -24.72 26.23
N GLY A 351 -11.06 -24.08 25.60
CA GLY A 351 -12.47 -24.10 25.98
C GLY A 351 -13.44 -24.69 24.95
N ALA A 352 -12.95 -25.16 23.78
CA ALA A 352 -13.83 -25.63 22.69
C ALA A 352 -14.08 -27.16 22.70
N MET A 353 -13.57 -27.90 23.68
CA MET A 353 -13.73 -29.35 23.73
C MET A 353 -14.93 -29.85 24.54
N ASP A 354 -15.71 -28.98 25.18
CA ASP A 354 -16.78 -29.36 26.07
C ASP A 354 -18.23 -29.20 25.50
N GLU A 355 -18.40 -28.75 24.25
CA GLU A 355 -19.76 -28.52 23.70
C GLU A 355 -20.27 -29.59 22.72
N GLU A 356 -19.49 -30.62 22.36
CA GLU A 356 -19.95 -31.67 21.43
C GLU A 356 -20.43 -33.00 22.10
N GLU A 357 -20.48 -33.14 23.43
CA GLU A 357 -20.96 -34.37 24.07
C GLU A 357 -22.38 -34.29 24.67
N HIS A 358 -23.16 -33.26 24.36
CA HIS A 358 -24.56 -33.20 24.82
C HIS A 358 -25.54 -32.79 23.70
N PHE A 359 -25.68 -33.67 22.70
CA PHE A 359 -26.93 -33.78 21.91
C PHE A 359 -27.15 -35.18 21.45
#